data_6efc247b43d001ba5ec591f83df602bd
#
_entry.id   6efc247b43d001ba5ec591f83df602bd
#
_cell.length_a   1.000
_cell.length_b   1.000
_cell.length_c   1.000
_cell.angle_alpha   90.00
_cell.angle_beta   90.00
_cell.angle_gamma   90.00
#
_symmetry.space_group_name_H-M   'P 1'
#
loop_
_entity.id
_entity.type
_entity.pdbx_description
1 polymer ?
#
loop_
_entity_poly.entity_id
_entity_poly.type
_entity_poly.pdbx_seq_one_letter_code
_entity_poly.pdbx_strand_id
1 'polypeptide(L)'
;DYKATAQVNTYLAMKEVKEMLPKDLRLKWGVKGADFDKTGRIFELYAIKSSERNGRAPLEGDVITDAKDEFDNFGKPCVSMSMNTDGSRRWAVLTKNNVGKAIAIVLDGYVYSAPNVNGEITGGHSQITGHFTPEVTKDLANVLRSGKMPAPARIVQEDIVGPSLGQESINQGIVSFVVALILLMVYMCAMYGLIPGMVANCALVVNFFFTLGILTSFQAALTMSGIAGMVLSLGMAVDANVLIYERTKEELRAGKGVKAALADGYSNAFSAIFDSNLTSILTGIILFYFGTGPIRGFATTLIIGILCSFFTAVFLTRVVYEHFMNKDKWLGLTFTTGISKNLMQNVHYNFMGMMKRSFTVFGIIIAACVVSFFIRGLAQSIDFTGGRNFVVQFEQQVEPETVRDLLKQKITEDNVQAIALGTDKKTIRITTNYRITEDSPNIDSEIEEFLYQSLKDGNLLGEGTTLEIFIDRDNRAGGSIISSQKVGPSIADDIKTSAIWSVLFALVAIGLYILLRFRNVAYSVGATVALAVDTVLIIGAYSLCYGWVPFSLEIDQTFIGAILTAIGYSI
;
A
#
# COMPACT_ATOMS: atom_id res chain seq x y z
N ASP A 1 0.44 37.00 -9.30
CA ASP A 1 -0.35 36.03 -8.55
C ASP A 1 -0.19 34.64 -9.21
N TYR A 2 -0.10 33.56 -8.42
CA TYR A 2 0.09 32.22 -8.95
C TYR A 2 -1.05 31.82 -9.92
N LYS A 3 -2.28 32.27 -9.68
CA LYS A 3 -3.44 32.02 -10.56
C LYS A 3 -3.28 32.62 -11.96
N ALA A 4 -2.47 33.67 -12.09
CA ALA A 4 -2.22 34.34 -13.38
C ALA A 4 -1.03 33.74 -14.16
N THR A 5 -0.24 32.83 -13.55
CA THR A 5 0.96 32.27 -14.21
C THR A 5 0.60 31.50 -15.48
N ALA A 6 -0.50 30.71 -15.45
CA ALA A 6 -0.99 29.98 -16.61
C ALA A 6 -1.40 30.92 -17.77
N GLN A 7 -2.10 32.01 -17.46
CA GLN A 7 -2.48 33.02 -18.46
C GLN A 7 -1.25 33.75 -19.05
N VAL A 8 -0.29 34.12 -18.19
CA VAL A 8 0.97 34.72 -18.63
C VAL A 8 1.74 33.75 -19.52
N ASN A 9 1.83 32.49 -19.17
CA ASN A 9 2.47 31.47 -20.02
C ASN A 9 1.78 31.33 -21.38
N THR A 10 0.45 31.41 -21.43
CA THR A 10 -0.33 31.39 -22.68
C THR A 10 0.03 32.60 -23.55
N TYR A 11 0.11 33.81 -22.97
CA TYR A 11 0.52 35.00 -23.71
C TYR A 11 1.97 34.93 -24.21
N LEU A 12 2.90 34.43 -23.37
CA LEU A 12 4.30 34.25 -23.74
C LEU A 12 4.51 33.14 -24.79
N ALA A 13 3.58 32.23 -24.92
CA ALA A 13 3.60 31.14 -25.91
C ALA A 13 3.10 31.59 -27.29
N MET A 14 2.43 32.75 -27.40
CA MET A 14 1.93 33.28 -28.67
C MET A 14 3.08 33.54 -29.65
N LYS A 15 2.83 33.26 -30.93
CA LYS A 15 3.85 33.36 -31.99
C LYS A 15 4.38 34.79 -32.15
N GLU A 16 3.49 35.78 -32.09
CA GLU A 16 3.82 37.19 -32.19
C GLU A 16 4.73 37.64 -31.05
N VAL A 17 4.46 37.18 -29.81
CA VAL A 17 5.28 37.52 -28.64
C VAL A 17 6.64 36.84 -28.73
N LYS A 18 6.70 35.58 -29.14
CA LYS A 18 7.97 34.85 -29.34
C LYS A 18 8.88 35.50 -30.41
N GLU A 19 8.30 36.05 -31.46
CA GLU A 19 9.05 36.75 -32.53
C GLU A 19 9.61 38.10 -32.06
N MET A 20 8.97 38.75 -31.08
CA MET A 20 9.42 40.02 -30.49
C MET A 20 10.52 39.84 -29.43
N LEU A 21 10.63 38.68 -28.82
CA LEU A 21 11.59 38.40 -27.75
C LEU A 21 12.95 37.97 -28.33
N PRO A 22 14.07 38.37 -27.68
CA PRO A 22 15.40 37.92 -28.09
C PRO A 22 15.50 36.39 -28.07
N LYS A 23 16.18 35.79 -29.05
CA LYS A 23 16.31 34.33 -29.18
C LYS A 23 17.09 33.69 -28.06
N ASP A 24 17.92 34.43 -27.36
CA ASP A 24 18.73 34.01 -26.22
C ASP A 24 18.02 34.22 -24.87
N LEU A 25 16.80 34.79 -24.86
CA LEU A 25 16.01 35.00 -23.66
C LEU A 25 15.23 33.73 -23.32
N ARG A 26 15.29 33.32 -22.05
CA ARG A 26 14.45 32.28 -21.43
C ARG A 26 13.76 32.87 -20.21
N LEU A 27 12.44 32.81 -20.20
CA LEU A 27 11.63 33.24 -19.06
C LEU A 27 11.31 32.03 -18.21
N LYS A 28 11.63 32.09 -16.92
CA LYS A 28 11.42 31.01 -15.95
C LYS A 28 10.85 31.56 -14.65
N TRP A 29 9.86 30.88 -14.10
CA TRP A 29 9.27 31.24 -12.81
C TRP A 29 10.15 30.81 -11.65
N GLY A 30 10.12 31.58 -10.56
CA GLY A 30 10.69 31.18 -9.28
C GLY A 30 9.89 30.04 -8.68
N VAL A 31 10.56 29.11 -7.97
CA VAL A 31 9.93 27.97 -7.30
C VAL A 31 9.15 28.39 -6.05
N LYS A 32 9.53 29.50 -5.44
CA LYS A 32 8.90 30.07 -4.24
C LYS A 32 8.29 31.42 -4.56
N GLY A 33 7.32 31.82 -3.76
CA GLY A 33 6.81 33.19 -3.79
C GLY A 33 7.91 34.20 -3.51
N ALA A 34 7.74 35.42 -4.00
CA ALA A 34 8.70 36.50 -3.83
C ALA A 34 8.95 36.80 -2.34
N ASP A 35 10.20 37.06 -1.96
CA ASP A 35 10.62 37.27 -0.57
C ASP A 35 9.88 38.43 0.14
N PHE A 36 9.34 39.38 -0.63
CA PHE A 36 8.54 40.50 -0.09
C PHE A 36 7.07 40.14 0.15
N ASP A 37 6.58 39.03 -0.41
CA ASP A 37 5.20 38.59 -0.25
C ASP A 37 5.05 37.53 0.86
N LYS A 38 4.63 37.97 2.04
CA LYS A 38 4.36 37.07 3.17
C LYS A 38 3.22 36.08 2.92
N THR A 39 2.38 36.32 1.91
CA THR A 39 1.26 35.43 1.56
C THR A 39 1.67 34.30 0.61
N GLY A 40 2.89 34.37 0.02
CA GLY A 40 3.40 33.36 -0.91
C GLY A 40 2.64 33.28 -2.24
N ARG A 41 1.83 34.31 -2.58
CA ARG A 41 0.98 34.29 -3.77
C ARG A 41 1.60 34.93 -5.00
N ILE A 42 2.64 35.77 -4.82
CA ILE A 42 3.32 36.48 -5.90
C ILE A 42 4.58 35.73 -6.28
N PHE A 43 4.67 35.27 -7.52
CA PHE A 43 5.85 34.59 -8.07
C PHE A 43 6.63 35.52 -8.96
N GLU A 44 7.96 35.47 -8.89
CA GLU A 44 8.85 36.23 -9.73
C GLU A 44 9.10 35.53 -11.07
N LEU A 45 9.09 36.28 -12.14
CA LEU A 45 9.44 35.79 -13.47
C LEU A 45 10.87 36.25 -13.81
N TYR A 46 11.78 35.30 -13.85
CA TYR A 46 13.19 35.56 -14.14
C TYR A 46 13.45 35.57 -15.65
N ALA A 47 14.14 36.62 -16.11
CA ALA A 47 14.64 36.72 -17.46
C ALA A 47 16.08 36.19 -17.52
N ILE A 48 16.26 34.99 -18.05
CA ILE A 48 17.55 34.29 -18.08
C ILE A 48 18.12 34.38 -19.48
N LYS A 49 19.39 34.77 -19.60
CA LYS A 49 20.13 34.74 -20.85
C LYS A 49 20.71 33.35 -21.08
N SER A 50 20.30 32.68 -22.16
CA SER A 50 20.85 31.39 -22.56
C SER A 50 22.04 31.63 -23.49
N SER A 51 23.22 31.16 -23.07
CA SER A 51 24.47 31.36 -23.84
C SER A 51 24.65 30.32 -24.96
N GLU A 52 23.90 29.21 -24.94
CA GLU A 52 24.02 28.17 -25.94
C GLU A 52 22.89 28.18 -26.97
N ARG A 53 23.24 27.88 -28.24
CA ARG A 53 22.27 27.86 -29.36
C ARG A 53 21.12 26.88 -29.18
N ASN A 54 21.32 25.80 -28.38
CA ASN A 54 20.32 24.76 -28.14
C ASN A 54 19.45 25.04 -26.91
N GLY A 55 19.60 26.17 -26.22
CA GLY A 55 18.86 26.51 -25.01
C GLY A 55 19.25 25.67 -23.78
N ARG A 56 20.35 24.92 -23.83
CA ARG A 56 20.93 24.19 -22.70
C ARG A 56 21.64 25.14 -21.75
N ALA A 57 21.77 24.73 -20.51
CA ALA A 57 22.56 25.44 -19.52
C ALA A 57 24.05 25.32 -19.87
N PRO A 58 24.87 26.37 -19.65
CA PRO A 58 26.33 26.30 -19.83
C PRO A 58 27.00 25.30 -18.88
N LEU A 59 26.35 25.04 -17.73
CA LEU A 59 26.77 24.05 -16.74
C LEU A 59 25.54 23.24 -16.35
N GLU A 60 25.60 21.93 -16.47
CA GLU A 60 24.53 21.02 -16.07
C GLU A 60 24.89 20.31 -14.73
N GLY A 61 23.92 19.77 -14.03
CA GLY A 61 24.10 19.21 -12.70
C GLY A 61 25.00 17.96 -12.62
N ASP A 62 25.32 17.33 -13.77
CA ASP A 62 26.21 16.15 -13.86
C ASP A 62 27.67 16.42 -13.45
N VAL A 63 28.06 17.68 -13.40
CA VAL A 63 29.41 18.08 -12.96
C VAL A 63 29.53 18.29 -11.45
N ILE A 64 28.40 18.33 -10.73
CA ILE A 64 28.39 18.49 -9.26
C ILE A 64 28.65 17.13 -8.63
N THR A 65 29.68 17.06 -7.79
CA THR A 65 30.09 15.83 -7.10
C THR A 65 29.55 15.74 -5.69
N ASP A 66 29.40 16.88 -4.99
CA ASP A 66 28.83 16.95 -3.65
C ASP A 66 28.21 18.33 -3.39
N ALA A 67 27.19 18.39 -2.56
CA ALA A 67 26.62 19.63 -2.05
C ALA A 67 26.13 19.42 -0.61
N LYS A 68 26.42 20.39 0.29
CA LYS A 68 26.07 20.32 1.71
C LYS A 68 25.50 21.64 2.19
N ASP A 69 24.56 21.56 3.10
CA ASP A 69 24.12 22.67 3.90
C ASP A 69 25.12 22.93 5.01
N GLU A 70 25.63 24.15 5.07
CA GLU A 70 26.65 24.59 6.04
C GLU A 70 26.30 25.98 6.57
N PHE A 71 27.08 26.47 7.52
CA PHE A 71 27.01 27.85 7.98
C PHE A 71 28.25 28.59 7.52
N ASP A 72 28.06 29.81 7.04
CA ASP A 72 29.18 30.69 6.68
C ASP A 72 29.94 31.15 7.93
N ASN A 73 31.06 31.87 7.71
CA ASN A 73 31.89 32.40 8.78
C ASN A 73 31.17 33.39 9.72
N PHE A 74 29.97 33.83 9.33
CA PHE A 74 29.11 34.74 10.12
C PHE A 74 27.93 34.00 10.77
N GLY A 75 27.90 32.68 10.69
CA GLY A 75 26.81 31.86 11.24
C GLY A 75 25.51 31.90 10.44
N LYS A 76 25.54 32.33 9.19
CA LYS A 76 24.35 32.32 8.30
C LYS A 76 24.31 31.02 7.51
N PRO A 77 23.11 30.44 7.30
CA PRO A 77 22.95 29.24 6.48
C PRO A 77 23.40 29.49 5.03
N CYS A 78 24.18 28.56 4.51
CA CYS A 78 24.69 28.59 3.13
C CYS A 78 24.77 27.18 2.55
N VAL A 79 24.95 27.06 1.24
CA VAL A 79 25.18 25.78 0.58
C VAL A 79 26.57 25.75 0.00
N SER A 80 27.36 24.78 0.42
CA SER A 80 28.67 24.48 -0.16
C SER A 80 28.51 23.42 -1.25
N MET A 81 29.09 23.64 -2.43
CA MET A 81 29.07 22.68 -3.53
C MET A 81 30.46 22.44 -4.09
N SER A 82 30.69 21.21 -4.53
CA SER A 82 31.95 20.77 -5.15
C SER A 82 31.68 20.23 -6.55
N MET A 83 32.59 20.46 -7.47
CA MET A 83 32.50 20.05 -8.86
C MET A 83 33.66 19.17 -9.27
N ASN A 84 33.44 18.34 -10.30
CA ASN A 84 34.52 17.62 -10.94
C ASN A 84 35.45 18.56 -11.73
N THR A 85 36.55 18.03 -12.28
CA THR A 85 37.58 18.83 -12.99
C THR A 85 37.04 19.57 -14.19
N ASP A 86 36.12 18.99 -14.94
CA ASP A 86 35.49 19.63 -16.12
C ASP A 86 34.55 20.73 -15.68
N GLY A 87 33.70 20.45 -14.67
CA GLY A 87 32.82 21.45 -14.07
C GLY A 87 33.58 22.63 -13.50
N SER A 88 34.69 22.40 -12.81
CA SER A 88 35.54 23.44 -12.23
C SER A 88 36.07 24.41 -13.32
N ARG A 89 36.52 23.90 -14.44
CA ARG A 89 36.97 24.71 -15.58
C ARG A 89 35.85 25.54 -16.19
N ARG A 90 34.70 24.90 -16.44
CA ARG A 90 33.55 25.62 -17.01
C ARG A 90 33.00 26.66 -16.04
N TRP A 91 32.97 26.31 -14.74
CA TRP A 91 32.53 27.23 -13.69
C TRP A 91 33.41 28.45 -13.55
N ALA A 92 34.75 28.30 -13.62
CA ALA A 92 35.69 29.40 -13.61
C ALA A 92 35.44 30.38 -14.77
N VAL A 93 35.24 29.86 -15.98
CA VAL A 93 34.94 30.70 -17.15
C VAL A 93 33.57 31.37 -17.01
N LEU A 94 32.55 30.64 -16.53
CA LEU A 94 31.21 31.19 -16.35
C LEU A 94 31.17 32.28 -15.29
N THR A 95 31.82 32.09 -14.15
CA THR A 95 31.88 33.08 -13.09
C THR A 95 32.72 34.30 -13.49
N LYS A 96 33.86 34.10 -14.16
CA LYS A 96 34.68 35.19 -14.70
C LYS A 96 33.89 36.13 -15.63
N ASN A 97 33.10 35.57 -16.53
CA ASN A 97 32.31 36.32 -17.51
C ASN A 97 31.07 37.01 -16.93
N ASN A 98 30.69 36.64 -15.71
CA ASN A 98 29.47 37.10 -15.05
C ASN A 98 29.72 37.76 -13.68
N VAL A 99 30.92 38.23 -13.41
CA VAL A 99 31.22 38.97 -12.16
C VAL A 99 30.27 40.18 -12.05
N GLY A 100 29.66 40.35 -10.88
CA GLY A 100 28.65 41.38 -10.59
C GLY A 100 27.25 41.09 -11.18
N LYS A 101 27.04 39.92 -11.82
CA LYS A 101 25.74 39.49 -12.33
C LYS A 101 25.26 38.23 -11.58
N ALA A 102 23.95 37.97 -11.65
CA ALA A 102 23.38 36.76 -11.07
C ALA A 102 23.53 35.55 -12.02
N ILE A 103 23.78 34.38 -11.44
CA ILE A 103 23.69 33.09 -12.14
C ILE A 103 22.52 32.31 -11.55
N ALA A 104 21.54 32.01 -12.40
CA ALA A 104 20.35 31.28 -11.96
C ALA A 104 20.60 29.76 -11.86
N ILE A 105 20.17 29.16 -10.77
CA ILE A 105 20.09 27.72 -10.56
C ILE A 105 18.68 27.29 -10.93
N VAL A 106 18.57 26.52 -12.00
CA VAL A 106 17.27 26.08 -12.57
C VAL A 106 17.14 24.59 -12.47
N LEU A 107 16.03 24.12 -11.89
CA LEU A 107 15.65 22.70 -11.85
C LEU A 107 14.20 22.57 -12.33
N ASP A 108 13.91 21.58 -13.17
CA ASP A 108 12.59 21.27 -13.74
C ASP A 108 11.86 22.49 -14.35
N GLY A 109 12.63 23.45 -14.83
CA GLY A 109 12.08 24.63 -15.46
C GLY A 109 11.80 25.81 -14.53
N TYR A 110 12.03 25.68 -13.22
CA TYR A 110 11.86 26.72 -12.21
C TYR A 110 13.20 27.21 -11.66
N VAL A 111 13.25 28.48 -11.30
CA VAL A 111 14.43 29.08 -10.67
C VAL A 111 14.36 28.85 -9.15
N TYR A 112 15.33 28.12 -8.63
CA TYR A 112 15.46 27.89 -7.20
C TYR A 112 16.20 29.00 -6.46
N SER A 113 17.23 29.56 -7.11
CA SER A 113 18.03 30.66 -6.58
C SER A 113 18.78 31.33 -7.71
N ALA A 114 19.10 32.61 -7.55
CA ALA A 114 19.88 33.40 -8.52
C ALA A 114 20.95 34.26 -7.81
N PRO A 115 21.98 33.62 -7.18
CA PRO A 115 23.02 34.34 -6.45
C PRO A 115 23.89 35.17 -7.36
N ASN A 116 24.34 36.32 -6.85
CA ASN A 116 25.30 37.19 -7.54
C ASN A 116 26.71 36.61 -7.45
N VAL A 117 27.47 36.75 -8.54
CA VAL A 117 28.86 36.33 -8.63
C VAL A 117 29.77 37.43 -8.10
N ASN A 118 30.47 37.16 -7.00
CA ASN A 118 31.39 38.12 -6.37
C ASN A 118 32.78 38.15 -7.04
N GLY A 119 33.18 37.08 -7.73
CA GLY A 119 34.47 36.98 -8.41
C GLY A 119 34.62 35.65 -9.16
N GLU A 120 35.75 35.51 -9.88
CA GLU A 120 36.11 34.25 -10.55
C GLU A 120 36.37 33.14 -9.55
N ILE A 121 35.78 31.97 -9.76
CA ILE A 121 35.91 30.79 -8.86
C ILE A 121 36.64 29.67 -9.61
N THR A 122 37.93 29.51 -9.32
CA THR A 122 38.82 28.55 -10.04
C THR A 122 38.96 27.20 -9.40
N GLY A 123 38.59 27.04 -8.11
CA GLY A 123 38.88 25.83 -7.30
C GLY A 123 37.83 24.72 -7.37
N GLY A 124 36.73 24.91 -8.11
CA GLY A 124 35.64 23.91 -8.17
C GLY A 124 34.81 23.77 -6.89
N HIS A 125 35.14 24.55 -5.86
CA HIS A 125 34.35 24.71 -4.65
C HIS A 125 33.63 26.05 -4.67
N SER A 126 32.36 26.05 -4.43
CA SER A 126 31.54 27.24 -4.40
C SER A 126 30.63 27.27 -3.19
N GLN A 127 30.43 28.46 -2.63
CA GLN A 127 29.50 28.68 -1.56
C GLN A 127 28.39 29.61 -2.03
N ILE A 128 27.14 29.14 -1.88
CA ILE A 128 25.95 29.90 -2.24
C ILE A 128 25.44 30.52 -0.94
N THR A 129 25.55 31.83 -0.84
CA THR A 129 25.10 32.60 0.33
C THR A 129 23.90 33.44 -0.02
N GLY A 130 23.02 33.73 0.94
CA GLY A 130 21.81 34.52 0.73
C GLY A 130 20.98 34.65 2.01
N HIS A 131 19.78 35.16 1.88
CA HIS A 131 18.79 35.15 2.98
C HIS A 131 18.09 33.80 3.03
N PHE A 132 18.85 32.75 3.41
CA PHE A 132 18.33 31.39 3.48
C PHE A 132 17.93 31.03 4.92
N THR A 133 16.86 30.21 5.05
CA THR A 133 16.62 29.45 6.28
C THR A 133 17.35 28.10 6.20
N PRO A 134 17.60 27.42 7.34
CA PRO A 134 18.24 26.10 7.33
C PRO A 134 17.50 25.07 6.47
N GLU A 135 16.16 25.15 6.42
CA GLU A 135 15.34 24.27 5.57
C GLU A 135 15.63 24.52 4.09
N VAL A 136 15.69 25.77 3.69
CA VAL A 136 15.97 26.16 2.28
C VAL A 136 17.36 25.73 1.84
N THR A 137 18.37 25.87 2.70
CA THR A 137 19.73 25.40 2.36
C THR A 137 19.81 23.89 2.26
N LYS A 138 19.12 23.18 3.12
CA LYS A 138 19.03 21.71 3.07
C LYS A 138 18.36 21.23 1.78
N ASP A 139 17.24 21.85 1.40
CA ASP A 139 16.54 21.53 0.15
C ASP A 139 17.42 21.83 -1.06
N LEU A 140 18.05 23.01 -1.11
CA LEU A 140 18.93 23.39 -2.21
C LEU A 140 20.16 22.47 -2.30
N ALA A 141 20.75 22.07 -1.16
CA ALA A 141 21.85 21.13 -1.14
C ALA A 141 21.45 19.76 -1.68
N ASN A 142 20.26 19.25 -1.30
CA ASN A 142 19.72 18.00 -1.81
C ASN A 142 19.46 18.07 -3.32
N VAL A 143 18.89 19.15 -3.81
CA VAL A 143 18.66 19.39 -5.25
C VAL A 143 19.98 19.38 -6.03
N LEU A 144 21.00 20.10 -5.55
CA LEU A 144 22.32 20.15 -6.19
C LEU A 144 23.02 18.80 -6.16
N ARG A 145 22.92 18.06 -5.04
CA ARG A 145 23.50 16.70 -4.89
C ARG A 145 22.83 15.69 -5.79
N SER A 146 21.53 15.79 -6.04
CA SER A 146 20.82 14.86 -6.93
C SER A 146 21.31 14.96 -8.39
N GLY A 147 21.97 16.06 -8.75
CA GLY A 147 22.58 16.25 -10.06
C GLY A 147 21.57 16.27 -11.20
N LYS A 148 22.03 15.87 -12.40
CA LYS A 148 21.17 15.76 -13.58
C LYS A 148 20.48 14.39 -13.61
N MET A 149 19.18 14.37 -13.60
CA MET A 149 18.43 13.14 -13.88
C MET A 149 18.55 12.77 -15.37
N PRO A 150 18.93 11.52 -15.70
CA PRO A 150 19.05 11.07 -17.10
C PRO A 150 17.74 11.16 -17.88
N ALA A 151 16.61 11.05 -17.19
CA ALA A 151 15.26 11.17 -17.72
C ALA A 151 14.36 11.94 -16.74
N PRO A 152 13.34 12.65 -17.20
CA PRO A 152 12.39 13.32 -16.32
C PRO A 152 11.64 12.26 -15.50
N ALA A 153 11.50 12.49 -14.19
CA ALA A 153 10.67 11.68 -13.30
C ALA A 153 9.28 12.28 -13.21
N ARG A 154 8.29 11.39 -13.12
CA ARG A 154 6.89 11.76 -12.97
C ARG A 154 6.27 10.93 -11.83
N ILE A 155 5.49 11.59 -10.97
CA ILE A 155 4.75 10.90 -9.93
C ILE A 155 3.60 10.13 -10.59
N VAL A 156 3.66 8.81 -10.53
CA VAL A 156 2.65 7.91 -11.10
C VAL A 156 1.67 7.39 -10.06
N GLN A 157 2.06 7.40 -8.79
CA GLN A 157 1.21 7.06 -7.65
C GLN A 157 1.59 7.94 -6.46
N GLU A 158 0.59 8.42 -5.74
CA GLU A 158 0.76 9.22 -4.53
C GLU A 158 -0.32 8.87 -3.52
N ASP A 159 0.09 8.66 -2.26
CA ASP A 159 -0.80 8.39 -1.14
C ASP A 159 -0.49 9.37 -0.01
N ILE A 160 -1.44 10.23 0.33
CA ILE A 160 -1.33 11.19 1.42
C ILE A 160 -2.36 10.83 2.48
N VAL A 161 -1.90 10.53 3.69
CA VAL A 161 -2.74 10.16 4.82
C VAL A 161 -2.50 11.13 5.97
N GLY A 162 -3.55 11.78 6.44
CA GLY A 162 -3.48 12.67 7.60
C GLY A 162 -3.18 11.90 8.88
N PRO A 163 -2.50 12.53 9.86
CA PRO A 163 -2.11 11.90 11.12
C PRO A 163 -3.30 11.34 11.91
N SER A 164 -4.46 11.99 11.84
CA SER A 164 -5.69 11.55 12.50
C SER A 164 -6.17 10.19 11.99
N LEU A 165 -6.25 10.03 10.67
CA LEU A 165 -6.65 8.77 10.04
C LEU A 165 -5.60 7.68 10.25
N GLY A 166 -4.30 8.04 10.21
CA GLY A 166 -3.21 7.13 10.50
C GLY A 166 -3.30 6.56 11.92
N GLN A 167 -3.53 7.42 12.92
CA GLN A 167 -3.67 6.98 14.32
C GLN A 167 -4.92 6.13 14.54
N GLU A 168 -6.04 6.49 13.92
CA GLU A 168 -7.27 5.71 14.00
C GLU A 168 -7.09 4.33 13.37
N SER A 169 -6.44 4.25 12.23
CA SER A 169 -6.12 2.99 11.54
C SER A 169 -5.22 2.07 12.37
N ILE A 170 -4.21 2.62 13.04
CA ILE A 170 -3.37 1.88 13.98
C ILE A 170 -4.20 1.34 15.14
N ASN A 171 -5.03 2.17 15.76
CA ASN A 171 -5.86 1.77 16.88
C ASN A 171 -6.85 0.67 16.50
N GLN A 172 -7.55 0.83 15.37
CA GLN A 172 -8.48 -0.19 14.85
C GLN A 172 -7.75 -1.49 14.51
N GLY A 173 -6.56 -1.41 13.92
CA GLY A 173 -5.72 -2.57 13.61
C GLY A 173 -5.30 -3.32 14.88
N ILE A 174 -4.85 -2.62 15.92
CA ILE A 174 -4.47 -3.23 17.20
C ILE A 174 -5.69 -3.86 17.89
N VAL A 175 -6.82 -3.15 17.95
CA VAL A 175 -8.06 -3.68 18.54
C VAL A 175 -8.51 -4.94 17.82
N SER A 176 -8.54 -4.93 16.49
CA SER A 176 -8.92 -6.09 15.68
C SER A 176 -7.99 -7.28 15.93
N PHE A 177 -6.69 -7.03 16.01
CA PHE A 177 -5.68 -8.03 16.34
C PHE A 177 -5.91 -8.65 17.73
N VAL A 178 -6.10 -7.82 18.75
CA VAL A 178 -6.32 -8.28 20.14
C VAL A 178 -7.63 -9.08 20.24
N VAL A 179 -8.70 -8.63 19.61
CA VAL A 179 -9.98 -9.35 19.57
C VAL A 179 -9.82 -10.70 18.88
N ALA A 180 -9.16 -10.76 17.73
CA ALA A 180 -8.89 -12.02 17.03
C ALA A 180 -8.05 -12.98 17.88
N LEU A 181 -6.99 -12.47 18.52
CA LEU A 181 -6.13 -13.25 19.41
C LEU A 181 -6.91 -13.86 20.58
N ILE A 182 -7.70 -13.04 21.29
CA ILE A 182 -8.51 -13.50 22.43
C ILE A 182 -9.52 -14.56 21.96
N LEU A 183 -10.17 -14.33 20.82
CA LEU A 183 -11.16 -15.24 20.27
C LEU A 183 -10.56 -16.60 19.94
N LEU A 184 -9.38 -16.63 19.31
CA LEU A 184 -8.62 -17.83 19.02
C LEU A 184 -8.16 -18.55 20.31
N MET A 185 -7.69 -17.80 21.31
CA MET A 185 -7.26 -18.36 22.59
C MET A 185 -8.42 -19.04 23.34
N VAL A 186 -9.58 -18.39 23.35
CA VAL A 186 -10.80 -18.95 23.95
C VAL A 186 -11.25 -20.19 23.17
N TYR A 187 -11.24 -20.15 21.84
CA TYR A 187 -11.58 -21.28 20.99
C TYR A 187 -10.70 -22.51 21.30
N MET A 188 -9.38 -22.34 21.37
CA MET A 188 -8.45 -23.43 21.65
C MET A 188 -8.70 -24.06 23.01
N CYS A 189 -8.94 -23.28 24.06
CA CYS A 189 -9.28 -23.77 25.38
C CYS A 189 -10.65 -24.46 25.41
N ALA A 190 -11.65 -23.92 24.72
CA ALA A 190 -13.00 -24.48 24.65
C ALA A 190 -13.05 -25.81 23.90
N MET A 191 -12.24 -25.97 22.86
CA MET A 191 -12.24 -27.18 22.02
C MET A 191 -11.34 -28.31 22.55
N TYR A 192 -10.13 -27.99 23.02
CA TYR A 192 -9.10 -28.97 23.35
C TYR A 192 -8.82 -29.11 24.84
N GLY A 193 -9.45 -28.29 25.67
CA GLY A 193 -9.27 -28.28 27.12
C GLY A 193 -8.21 -27.31 27.58
N LEU A 194 -8.13 -27.11 28.90
CA LEU A 194 -7.34 -26.04 29.48
C LEU A 194 -5.83 -26.19 29.21
N ILE A 195 -5.27 -27.38 29.43
CA ILE A 195 -3.82 -27.61 29.30
C ILE A 195 -3.39 -27.59 27.84
N PRO A 196 -3.98 -28.38 26.91
CA PRO A 196 -3.62 -28.28 25.48
C PRO A 196 -3.91 -26.91 24.90
N GLY A 197 -5.04 -26.29 25.27
CA GLY A 197 -5.37 -24.91 24.85
C GLY A 197 -4.34 -23.89 25.31
N MET A 198 -3.88 -23.96 26.55
CA MET A 198 -2.85 -23.06 27.08
C MET A 198 -1.48 -23.25 26.41
N VAL A 199 -1.09 -24.48 26.08
CA VAL A 199 0.15 -24.75 25.35
C VAL A 199 0.08 -24.15 23.94
N ALA A 200 -1.04 -24.34 23.23
CA ALA A 200 -1.23 -23.71 21.92
C ALA A 200 -1.27 -22.18 21.99
N ASN A 201 -1.94 -21.64 23.01
CA ASN A 201 -2.00 -20.19 23.24
C ASN A 201 -0.61 -19.58 23.54
N CYS A 202 0.21 -20.28 24.33
CA CYS A 202 1.59 -19.88 24.58
C CYS A 202 2.40 -19.86 23.27
N ALA A 203 2.26 -20.89 22.44
CA ALA A 203 2.90 -20.93 21.13
C ALA A 203 2.43 -19.79 20.22
N LEU A 204 1.14 -19.44 20.26
CA LEU A 204 0.56 -18.33 19.50
C LEU A 204 1.14 -16.97 19.93
N VAL A 205 1.25 -16.73 21.23
CA VAL A 205 1.87 -15.51 21.77
C VAL A 205 3.34 -15.43 21.39
N VAL A 206 4.09 -16.53 21.51
CA VAL A 206 5.51 -16.57 21.11
C VAL A 206 5.67 -16.36 19.60
N ASN A 207 4.78 -16.93 18.78
CA ASN A 207 4.75 -16.68 17.34
C ASN A 207 4.62 -15.18 17.02
N PHE A 208 3.70 -14.51 17.70
CA PHE A 208 3.52 -13.07 17.54
C PHE A 208 4.79 -12.29 17.89
N PHE A 209 5.43 -12.60 19.02
CA PHE A 209 6.69 -11.96 19.40
C PHE A 209 7.81 -12.20 18.39
N PHE A 210 7.94 -13.42 17.86
CA PHE A 210 8.92 -13.73 16.84
C PHE A 210 8.64 -12.97 15.54
N THR A 211 7.39 -12.93 15.11
CA THR A 211 6.99 -12.18 13.91
C THR A 211 7.33 -10.70 14.04
N LEU A 212 6.96 -10.06 15.16
CA LEU A 212 7.32 -8.67 15.42
C LEU A 212 8.83 -8.46 15.52
N GLY A 213 9.54 -9.35 16.22
CA GLY A 213 10.99 -9.27 16.37
C GLY A 213 11.72 -9.33 15.02
N ILE A 214 11.30 -10.23 14.13
CA ILE A 214 11.86 -10.34 12.78
C ILE A 214 11.53 -9.10 11.96
N LEU A 215 10.28 -8.63 11.94
CA LEU A 215 9.88 -7.42 11.21
C LEU A 215 10.68 -6.20 11.68
N THR A 216 10.85 -6.03 12.98
CA THR A 216 11.62 -4.92 13.55
C THR A 216 13.11 -5.03 13.19
N SER A 217 13.67 -6.24 13.20
CA SER A 217 15.07 -6.49 12.84
C SER A 217 15.38 -6.12 11.39
N PHE A 218 14.44 -6.35 10.48
CA PHE A 218 14.56 -5.95 9.08
C PHE A 218 14.12 -4.51 8.81
N GLN A 219 13.74 -3.75 9.84
CA GLN A 219 13.19 -2.37 9.69
C GLN A 219 12.01 -2.31 8.71
N ALA A 220 11.23 -3.37 8.64
CA ALA A 220 10.09 -3.45 7.75
C ALA A 220 8.97 -2.52 8.25
N ALA A 221 8.45 -1.67 7.38
CA ALA A 221 7.31 -0.81 7.69
C ALA A 221 6.05 -1.66 7.88
N LEU A 222 5.39 -1.51 9.02
CA LEU A 222 4.12 -2.16 9.29
C LEU A 222 2.98 -1.34 8.67
N THR A 223 2.43 -1.82 7.56
CA THR A 223 1.28 -1.22 6.88
C THR A 223 -0.04 -1.79 7.42
N MET A 224 -1.18 -1.15 7.13
CA MET A 224 -2.51 -1.70 7.48
C MET A 224 -2.73 -3.10 6.87
N SER A 225 -2.35 -3.29 5.61
CA SER A 225 -2.38 -4.60 4.97
C SER A 225 -1.42 -5.59 5.62
N GLY A 226 -0.27 -5.12 6.14
CA GLY A 226 0.64 -5.92 6.94
C GLY A 226 0.03 -6.40 8.26
N ILE A 227 -0.75 -5.55 8.95
CA ILE A 227 -1.52 -5.95 10.14
C ILE A 227 -2.55 -7.03 9.76
N ALA A 228 -3.27 -6.87 8.64
CA ALA A 228 -4.19 -7.88 8.14
C ALA A 228 -3.48 -9.21 7.85
N GLY A 229 -2.29 -9.18 7.25
CA GLY A 229 -1.44 -10.36 7.05
C GLY A 229 -1.03 -11.04 8.36
N MET A 230 -0.71 -10.26 9.40
CA MET A 230 -0.43 -10.81 10.73
C MET A 230 -1.66 -11.49 11.35
N VAL A 231 -2.84 -10.86 11.30
CA VAL A 231 -4.09 -11.44 11.82
C VAL A 231 -4.40 -12.76 11.10
N LEU A 232 -4.23 -12.79 9.79
CA LEU A 232 -4.42 -14.01 9.01
C LEU A 232 -3.42 -15.09 9.38
N SER A 233 -2.14 -14.75 9.55
CA SER A 233 -1.10 -15.70 9.97
C SER A 233 -1.35 -16.28 11.37
N LEU A 234 -2.02 -15.55 12.28
CA LEU A 234 -2.47 -16.11 13.57
C LEU A 234 -3.50 -17.22 13.39
N GLY A 235 -4.46 -17.05 12.47
CA GLY A 235 -5.43 -18.09 12.14
C GLY A 235 -4.74 -19.37 11.66
N MET A 236 -3.78 -19.23 10.75
CA MET A 236 -2.97 -20.35 10.23
C MET A 236 -2.02 -20.92 11.30
N ALA A 237 -1.56 -20.11 12.26
CA ALA A 237 -0.73 -20.60 13.36
C ALA A 237 -1.47 -21.57 14.30
N VAL A 238 -2.76 -21.35 14.48
CA VAL A 238 -3.61 -22.25 15.27
C VAL A 238 -3.86 -23.57 14.53
N ASP A 239 -3.97 -23.54 13.19
CA ASP A 239 -4.31 -24.69 12.36
C ASP A 239 -3.33 -25.87 12.54
N ALA A 240 -2.03 -25.59 12.56
CA ALA A 240 -1.01 -26.61 12.81
C ALA A 240 -1.20 -27.32 14.15
N ASN A 241 -1.55 -26.59 15.22
CA ASN A 241 -1.85 -27.18 16.52
C ASN A 241 -3.16 -27.98 16.48
N VAL A 242 -4.17 -27.49 15.77
CA VAL A 242 -5.45 -28.21 15.56
C VAL A 242 -5.20 -29.55 14.88
N LEU A 243 -4.44 -29.60 13.80
CA LEU A 243 -4.10 -30.83 13.09
C LEU A 243 -3.38 -31.85 14.01
N ILE A 244 -2.40 -31.39 14.78
CA ILE A 244 -1.68 -32.24 15.74
C ILE A 244 -2.66 -32.80 16.79
N TYR A 245 -3.51 -31.95 17.36
CA TYR A 245 -4.44 -32.35 18.43
C TYR A 245 -5.54 -33.26 17.90
N GLU A 246 -6.11 -33.00 16.73
CA GLU A 246 -7.12 -33.91 16.14
C GLU A 246 -6.49 -35.29 15.84
N ARG A 247 -5.27 -35.32 15.28
CA ARG A 247 -4.58 -36.59 15.06
C ARG A 247 -4.26 -37.29 16.36
N THR A 248 -3.83 -36.58 17.40
CA THR A 248 -3.63 -37.15 18.73
C THR A 248 -4.94 -37.73 19.31
N LYS A 249 -6.08 -37.09 19.11
CA LYS A 249 -7.41 -37.59 19.51
C LYS A 249 -7.76 -38.90 18.81
N GLU A 250 -7.45 -39.03 17.52
CA GLU A 250 -7.65 -40.27 16.77
C GLU A 250 -6.82 -41.41 17.36
N GLU A 251 -5.54 -41.18 17.65
CA GLU A 251 -4.66 -42.17 18.23
C GLU A 251 -5.07 -42.56 19.68
N LEU A 252 -5.57 -41.59 20.46
CA LEU A 252 -6.15 -41.88 21.80
C LEU A 252 -7.42 -42.72 21.71
N ARG A 253 -8.29 -42.45 20.72
CA ARG A 253 -9.49 -43.27 20.46
C ARG A 253 -9.14 -44.71 20.03
N ALA A 254 -7.99 -44.87 19.35
CA ALA A 254 -7.45 -46.19 19.01
C ALA A 254 -6.86 -46.95 20.21
N GLY A 255 -6.90 -46.37 21.42
CA GLY A 255 -6.47 -47.01 22.66
C GLY A 255 -5.00 -46.85 23.03
N LYS A 256 -4.27 -45.97 22.35
CA LYS A 256 -2.87 -45.66 22.71
C LYS A 256 -2.76 -44.80 23.96
N GLY A 257 -1.72 -45.00 24.74
CA GLY A 257 -1.39 -44.07 25.84
C GLY A 257 -1.05 -42.68 25.37
N VAL A 258 -1.30 -41.65 26.19
CA VAL A 258 -1.19 -40.22 25.82
C VAL A 258 0.18 -39.86 25.23
N LYS A 259 1.27 -40.39 25.83
CA LYS A 259 2.63 -40.12 25.33
C LYS A 259 2.88 -40.66 23.92
N ALA A 260 2.43 -41.88 23.64
CA ALA A 260 2.53 -42.52 22.33
C ALA A 260 1.59 -41.84 21.33
N ALA A 261 0.33 -41.59 21.72
CA ALA A 261 -0.66 -40.92 20.87
C ALA A 261 -0.21 -39.53 20.43
N LEU A 262 0.41 -38.78 21.34
CA LEU A 262 0.93 -37.43 21.00
C LEU A 262 2.16 -37.51 20.08
N ALA A 263 3.08 -38.45 20.32
CA ALA A 263 4.25 -38.63 19.43
C ALA A 263 3.81 -39.01 18.01
N ASP A 264 2.83 -39.94 17.89
CA ASP A 264 2.24 -40.33 16.61
C ASP A 264 1.44 -39.16 15.97
N GLY A 265 0.74 -38.35 16.80
CA GLY A 265 0.04 -37.15 16.38
C GLY A 265 0.97 -36.16 15.68
N TYR A 266 2.11 -35.83 16.29
CA TYR A 266 3.13 -34.97 15.67
C TYR A 266 3.73 -35.59 14.40
N SER A 267 4.07 -36.88 14.43
CA SER A 267 4.70 -37.55 13.28
C SER A 267 3.76 -37.63 12.09
N ASN A 268 2.51 -38.00 12.31
CA ASN A 268 1.52 -38.18 11.24
C ASN A 268 0.98 -36.85 10.69
N ALA A 269 0.85 -35.82 11.55
CA ALA A 269 0.40 -34.51 11.12
C ALA A 269 1.51 -33.71 10.42
N PHE A 270 2.79 -34.02 10.67
CA PHE A 270 3.94 -33.23 10.15
C PHE A 270 3.89 -33.01 8.65
N SER A 271 3.64 -34.06 7.87
CA SER A 271 3.60 -33.98 6.41
C SER A 271 2.52 -33.01 5.93
N ALA A 272 1.31 -33.09 6.49
CA ALA A 272 0.19 -32.22 6.12
C ALA A 272 0.47 -30.75 6.51
N ILE A 273 1.01 -30.52 7.71
CA ILE A 273 1.39 -29.18 8.18
C ILE A 273 2.49 -28.58 7.29
N PHE A 274 3.50 -29.37 6.93
CA PHE A 274 4.58 -28.93 6.07
C PHE A 274 4.05 -28.55 4.68
N ASP A 275 3.25 -29.43 4.08
CA ASP A 275 2.70 -29.22 2.73
C ASP A 275 1.79 -27.98 2.68
N SER A 276 0.91 -27.78 3.64
CA SER A 276 0.02 -26.61 3.75
C SER A 276 0.79 -25.30 3.96
N ASN A 277 1.78 -25.29 4.86
CA ASN A 277 2.60 -24.10 5.07
C ASN A 277 3.47 -23.78 3.84
N LEU A 278 4.01 -24.80 3.15
CA LEU A 278 4.83 -24.60 1.96
C LEU A 278 4.01 -24.01 0.81
N THR A 279 2.80 -24.47 0.58
CA THR A 279 1.90 -23.91 -0.45
C THR A 279 1.51 -22.47 -0.13
N SER A 280 1.23 -22.17 1.13
CA SER A 280 0.94 -20.82 1.59
C SER A 280 2.17 -19.87 1.48
N ILE A 281 3.38 -20.36 1.76
CA ILE A 281 4.63 -19.61 1.54
C ILE A 281 4.85 -19.36 0.04
N LEU A 282 4.61 -20.36 -0.81
CA LEU A 282 4.75 -20.24 -2.26
C LEU A 282 3.84 -19.13 -2.81
N THR A 283 2.57 -19.11 -2.40
CA THR A 283 1.65 -18.02 -2.76
C THR A 283 2.08 -16.68 -2.19
N GLY A 284 2.58 -16.66 -0.96
CA GLY A 284 3.17 -15.46 -0.35
C GLY A 284 4.37 -14.91 -1.14
N ILE A 285 5.26 -15.77 -1.63
CA ILE A 285 6.40 -15.36 -2.48
C ILE A 285 5.93 -14.79 -3.80
N ILE A 286 4.95 -15.41 -4.45
CA ILE A 286 4.34 -14.89 -5.68
C ILE A 286 3.74 -13.51 -5.42
N LEU A 287 3.00 -13.37 -4.33
CA LEU A 287 2.39 -12.11 -3.92
C LEU A 287 3.45 -11.03 -3.60
N PHE A 288 4.57 -11.39 -3.00
CA PHE A 288 5.68 -10.48 -2.74
C PHE A 288 6.34 -10.00 -4.03
N TYR A 289 6.50 -10.89 -5.02
CA TYR A 289 7.16 -10.56 -6.29
C TYR A 289 6.28 -9.69 -7.20
N PHE A 290 5.00 -10.06 -7.36
CA PHE A 290 4.06 -9.35 -8.22
C PHE A 290 3.33 -8.19 -7.51
N GLY A 291 3.31 -8.18 -6.19
CA GLY A 291 2.66 -7.14 -5.38
C GLY A 291 3.45 -5.84 -5.36
N THR A 292 2.74 -4.73 -5.28
CA THR A 292 3.30 -3.39 -5.09
C THR A 292 2.83 -2.81 -3.75
N GLY A 293 3.55 -1.83 -3.22
CA GLY A 293 3.15 -1.06 -2.03
C GLY A 293 2.54 -1.90 -0.89
N PRO A 294 1.25 -1.72 -0.60
CA PRO A 294 0.55 -2.38 0.49
C PRO A 294 0.56 -3.91 0.41
N ILE A 295 0.44 -4.50 -0.79
CA ILE A 295 0.43 -5.96 -0.97
C ILE A 295 1.76 -6.58 -0.57
N ARG A 296 2.88 -5.93 -0.89
CA ARG A 296 4.21 -6.42 -0.52
C ARG A 296 4.38 -6.46 1.00
N GLY A 297 3.83 -5.46 1.72
CA GLY A 297 3.76 -5.46 3.17
C GLY A 297 2.96 -6.64 3.74
N PHE A 298 1.78 -6.90 3.17
CA PHE A 298 0.94 -8.05 3.50
C PHE A 298 1.68 -9.38 3.28
N ALA A 299 2.27 -9.57 2.09
CA ALA A 299 3.00 -10.79 1.74
C ALA A 299 4.19 -11.04 2.68
N THR A 300 4.94 -9.98 3.02
CA THR A 300 6.08 -10.06 3.94
C THR A 300 5.65 -10.56 5.32
N THR A 301 4.61 -9.93 5.90
CA THR A 301 4.10 -10.33 7.22
C THR A 301 3.52 -11.74 7.21
N LEU A 302 2.83 -12.12 6.13
CA LEU A 302 2.28 -13.45 5.93
C LEU A 302 3.38 -14.52 5.90
N ILE A 303 4.43 -14.35 5.07
CA ILE A 303 5.53 -15.31 4.95
C ILE A 303 6.25 -15.47 6.29
N ILE A 304 6.61 -14.36 6.94
CA ILE A 304 7.29 -14.38 8.23
C ILE A 304 6.40 -15.05 9.29
N GLY A 305 5.11 -14.70 9.34
CA GLY A 305 4.15 -15.28 10.27
C GLY A 305 3.99 -16.77 10.11
N ILE A 306 3.92 -17.30 8.87
CA ILE A 306 3.85 -18.73 8.57
C ILE A 306 5.13 -19.45 9.00
N LEU A 307 6.32 -18.91 8.72
CA LEU A 307 7.59 -19.50 9.13
C LEU A 307 7.70 -19.58 10.66
N CYS A 308 7.35 -18.50 11.37
CA CYS A 308 7.31 -18.47 12.82
C CYS A 308 6.28 -19.46 13.38
N SER A 309 5.10 -19.54 12.76
CA SER A 309 4.03 -20.45 13.12
C SER A 309 4.45 -21.91 13.02
N PHE A 310 5.06 -22.30 11.91
CA PHE A 310 5.58 -23.64 11.72
C PHE A 310 6.58 -24.01 12.83
N PHE A 311 7.51 -23.11 13.13
CA PHE A 311 8.49 -23.32 14.21
C PHE A 311 7.82 -23.46 15.58
N THR A 312 6.92 -22.54 15.93
CA THR A 312 6.30 -22.53 17.26
C THR A 312 5.32 -23.68 17.46
N ALA A 313 4.53 -24.02 16.46
CA ALA A 313 3.54 -25.08 16.55
C ALA A 313 4.14 -26.49 16.51
N VAL A 314 5.22 -26.71 15.74
CA VAL A 314 5.79 -28.05 15.59
C VAL A 314 6.92 -28.29 16.61
N PHE A 315 7.83 -27.34 16.79
CA PHE A 315 8.98 -27.54 17.67
C PHE A 315 8.71 -27.11 19.11
N LEU A 316 8.25 -25.87 19.32
CA LEU A 316 8.12 -25.33 20.67
C LEU A 316 7.07 -26.11 21.49
N THR A 317 5.89 -26.35 20.92
CA THR A 317 4.84 -27.12 21.63
C THR A 317 5.27 -28.53 21.91
N ARG A 318 5.97 -29.18 20.98
CA ARG A 318 6.51 -30.54 21.20
C ARG A 318 7.50 -30.58 22.36
N VAL A 319 8.46 -29.64 22.42
CA VAL A 319 9.43 -29.55 23.51
C VAL A 319 8.72 -29.35 24.85
N VAL A 320 7.68 -28.53 24.92
CA VAL A 320 6.89 -28.34 26.14
C VAL A 320 6.22 -29.65 26.57
N TYR A 321 5.55 -30.34 25.66
CA TYR A 321 4.91 -31.62 26.00
C TYR A 321 5.92 -32.69 26.42
N GLU A 322 7.02 -32.86 25.68
CA GLU A 322 8.05 -33.85 26.02
C GLU A 322 8.68 -33.55 27.38
N HIS A 323 8.93 -32.28 27.72
CA HIS A 323 9.48 -31.90 29.03
C HIS A 323 8.56 -32.29 30.19
N PHE A 324 7.25 -32.04 30.08
CA PHE A 324 6.31 -32.38 31.16
C PHE A 324 5.99 -33.87 31.21
N MET A 325 5.87 -34.57 30.07
CA MET A 325 5.60 -36.00 30.01
C MET A 325 6.80 -36.86 30.45
N ASN A 326 8.04 -36.39 30.26
CA ASN A 326 9.22 -37.07 30.79
C ASN A 326 9.35 -36.94 32.31
N LYS A 327 8.59 -36.03 32.93
CA LYS A 327 8.45 -35.91 34.40
C LYS A 327 7.18 -36.58 34.91
N ASP A 328 6.60 -37.50 34.13
CA ASP A 328 5.36 -38.22 34.44
C ASP A 328 4.15 -37.30 34.73
N LYS A 329 4.19 -36.06 34.21
CA LYS A 329 3.07 -35.12 34.28
C LYS A 329 2.26 -35.17 32.97
N TRP A 330 0.99 -34.75 33.07
CA TRP A 330 0.09 -34.66 31.92
C TRP A 330 -0.25 -35.98 31.20
N LEU A 331 0.00 -37.14 31.85
CA LEU A 331 -0.31 -38.46 31.28
C LEU A 331 -1.81 -38.75 31.16
N GLY A 332 -2.68 -37.96 31.78
CA GLY A 332 -4.14 -38.07 31.72
C GLY A 332 -4.82 -37.06 30.78
N LEU A 333 -4.10 -36.43 29.84
CA LEU A 333 -4.70 -35.48 28.91
C LEU A 333 -5.65 -36.18 27.92
N THR A 334 -6.81 -35.56 27.67
CA THR A 334 -7.83 -36.12 26.76
C THR A 334 -7.94 -35.35 25.44
N PHE A 335 -7.36 -34.14 25.34
CA PHE A 335 -7.50 -33.24 24.19
C PHE A 335 -8.96 -33.00 23.79
N THR A 336 -9.89 -33.17 24.72
CA THR A 336 -11.32 -32.97 24.52
C THR A 336 -11.94 -32.25 25.69
N THR A 337 -13.00 -31.51 25.44
CA THR A 337 -13.88 -30.88 26.44
C THR A 337 -15.28 -31.50 26.38
N GLY A 338 -16.16 -31.14 27.33
CA GLY A 338 -17.55 -31.52 27.26
C GLY A 338 -18.25 -31.10 25.96
N ILE A 339 -17.82 -29.97 25.36
CA ILE A 339 -18.35 -29.46 24.11
C ILE A 339 -17.83 -30.25 22.90
N SER A 340 -16.51 -30.53 22.86
CA SER A 340 -15.87 -31.17 21.71
C SER A 340 -15.89 -32.69 21.71
N LYS A 341 -16.23 -33.33 22.87
CA LYS A 341 -16.17 -34.78 23.00
C LYS A 341 -17.07 -35.53 22.02
N ASN A 342 -18.28 -35.01 21.77
CA ASN A 342 -19.27 -35.66 20.92
C ASN A 342 -19.42 -34.95 19.55
N LEU A 343 -18.67 -33.89 19.32
CA LEU A 343 -18.74 -33.11 18.08
C LEU A 343 -18.23 -33.98 16.93
N MET A 344 -19.04 -34.15 15.90
CA MET A 344 -18.72 -34.89 14.65
C MET A 344 -18.34 -36.39 14.85
N GLN A 345 -18.68 -37.03 15.96
CA GLN A 345 -18.37 -38.46 16.14
C GLN A 345 -19.23 -39.41 15.28
N ASN A 346 -20.48 -39.04 15.01
CA ASN A 346 -21.46 -39.89 14.31
C ASN A 346 -21.91 -39.27 12.96
N VAL A 347 -20.97 -38.69 12.24
CA VAL A 347 -21.27 -38.10 10.93
C VAL A 347 -21.17 -39.19 9.86
N HIS A 348 -22.32 -39.73 9.45
CA HIS A 348 -22.44 -40.73 8.40
C HIS A 348 -22.99 -40.13 7.09
N TYR A 349 -22.35 -39.07 6.57
CA TYR A 349 -22.74 -38.53 5.27
C TYR A 349 -22.13 -39.37 4.15
N ASN A 350 -22.99 -39.81 3.23
CA ASN A 350 -22.52 -40.46 2.02
C ASN A 350 -22.11 -39.42 0.97
N PHE A 351 -20.93 -38.86 1.13
CA PHE A 351 -20.38 -37.81 0.22
C PHE A 351 -20.32 -38.31 -1.21
N MET A 352 -19.90 -39.56 -1.45
CA MET A 352 -19.81 -40.10 -2.81
C MET A 352 -21.18 -40.31 -3.44
N GLY A 353 -22.19 -40.72 -2.66
CA GLY A 353 -23.56 -40.84 -3.14
C GLY A 353 -24.23 -39.48 -3.48
N MET A 354 -23.76 -38.41 -2.83
CA MET A 354 -24.25 -37.06 -3.07
C MET A 354 -23.50 -36.32 -4.22
N MET A 355 -22.50 -36.93 -4.83
CA MET A 355 -21.63 -36.31 -5.84
C MET A 355 -22.44 -35.61 -6.95
N LYS A 356 -23.42 -36.28 -7.56
CA LYS A 356 -24.23 -35.68 -8.63
C LYS A 356 -25.00 -34.44 -8.17
N ARG A 357 -25.57 -34.47 -6.96
CA ARG A 357 -26.30 -33.33 -6.38
C ARG A 357 -25.33 -32.16 -6.10
N SER A 358 -24.18 -32.44 -5.52
CA SER A 358 -23.17 -31.43 -5.26
C SER A 358 -22.69 -30.77 -6.54
N PHE A 359 -22.33 -31.53 -7.56
CA PHE A 359 -21.93 -30.97 -8.86
C PHE A 359 -23.05 -30.14 -9.50
N THR A 360 -24.32 -30.55 -9.37
CA THR A 360 -25.45 -29.77 -9.89
C THR A 360 -25.59 -28.43 -9.15
N VAL A 361 -25.58 -28.46 -7.81
CA VAL A 361 -25.72 -27.24 -6.98
C VAL A 361 -24.55 -26.29 -7.23
N PHE A 362 -23.31 -26.78 -7.17
CA PHE A 362 -22.14 -25.96 -7.44
C PHE A 362 -22.10 -25.47 -8.88
N GLY A 363 -22.50 -26.28 -9.85
CA GLY A 363 -22.64 -25.87 -11.24
C GLY A 363 -23.61 -24.72 -11.44
N ILE A 364 -24.75 -24.73 -10.73
CA ILE A 364 -25.72 -23.62 -10.76
C ILE A 364 -25.13 -22.36 -10.13
N ILE A 365 -24.43 -22.49 -8.98
CA ILE A 365 -23.79 -21.35 -8.31
C ILE A 365 -22.71 -20.73 -9.21
N ILE A 366 -21.85 -21.58 -9.80
CA ILE A 366 -20.80 -21.11 -10.72
C ILE A 366 -21.42 -20.40 -11.93
N ALA A 367 -22.47 -21.00 -12.51
CA ALA A 367 -23.17 -20.38 -13.63
C ALA A 367 -23.79 -19.02 -13.26
N ALA A 368 -24.40 -18.92 -12.07
CA ALA A 368 -24.93 -17.65 -11.57
C ALA A 368 -23.81 -16.62 -11.35
N CYS A 369 -22.67 -17.02 -10.79
CA CYS A 369 -21.48 -16.17 -10.62
C CYS A 369 -20.93 -15.68 -11.96
N VAL A 370 -20.78 -16.56 -12.94
CA VAL A 370 -20.30 -16.22 -14.29
C VAL A 370 -21.27 -15.28 -15.00
N VAL A 371 -22.58 -15.58 -14.94
CA VAL A 371 -23.61 -14.71 -15.52
C VAL A 371 -23.60 -13.33 -14.86
N SER A 372 -23.51 -13.27 -13.52
CA SER A 372 -23.40 -12.00 -12.80
C SER A 372 -22.18 -11.20 -13.23
N PHE A 373 -21.03 -11.86 -13.36
CA PHE A 373 -19.80 -11.22 -13.83
C PHE A 373 -19.95 -10.58 -15.20
N PHE A 374 -20.60 -11.25 -16.16
CA PHE A 374 -20.80 -10.70 -17.51
C PHE A 374 -21.89 -9.61 -17.58
N ILE A 375 -22.90 -9.67 -16.72
CA ILE A 375 -24.00 -8.68 -16.73
C ILE A 375 -23.66 -7.45 -15.89
N ARG A 376 -23.16 -7.65 -14.67
CA ARG A 376 -22.93 -6.58 -13.67
C ARG A 376 -21.47 -6.12 -13.63
N GLY A 377 -20.52 -6.94 -14.10
CA GLY A 377 -19.09 -6.70 -13.99
C GLY A 377 -18.61 -6.75 -12.54
N LEU A 378 -17.53 -6.05 -12.29
CA LEU A 378 -16.88 -5.91 -10.98
C LEU A 378 -16.76 -4.42 -10.65
N ALA A 379 -17.03 -4.06 -9.42
CA ALA A 379 -16.71 -2.73 -8.91
C ALA A 379 -15.19 -2.63 -8.69
N GLN A 380 -14.53 -1.85 -9.51
CA GLN A 380 -13.07 -1.69 -9.49
C GLN A 380 -12.71 -0.40 -8.75
N SER A 381 -11.71 -0.47 -7.86
CA SER A 381 -11.09 0.70 -7.24
C SER A 381 -10.17 1.45 -8.21
N ILE A 382 -9.64 2.59 -7.80
CA ILE A 382 -8.65 3.35 -8.58
C ILE A 382 -7.37 2.57 -8.86
N ASP A 383 -7.06 1.55 -8.07
CA ASP A 383 -5.90 0.68 -8.32
C ASP A 383 -5.99 -0.03 -9.67
N PHE A 384 -7.23 -0.29 -10.13
CA PHE A 384 -7.49 -0.98 -11.40
C PHE A 384 -7.99 -0.06 -12.51
N THR A 385 -8.58 1.08 -12.17
CA THR A 385 -9.12 2.02 -13.17
C THR A 385 -8.23 3.22 -13.43
N GLY A 386 -7.30 3.49 -12.52
CA GLY A 386 -6.69 4.80 -12.40
C GLY A 386 -7.68 5.82 -11.84
N GLY A 387 -7.20 6.86 -11.21
CA GLY A 387 -8.07 7.90 -10.65
C GLY A 387 -7.52 8.49 -9.35
N ARG A 388 -8.39 9.24 -8.69
CA ARG A 388 -8.15 9.84 -7.39
C ARG A 388 -9.24 9.42 -6.40
N ASN A 389 -8.81 9.13 -5.18
CA ASN A 389 -9.67 8.97 -4.02
C ASN A 389 -9.43 10.15 -3.07
N PHE A 390 -10.50 10.77 -2.62
CA PHE A 390 -10.47 11.75 -1.54
C PHE A 390 -11.35 11.24 -0.41
N VAL A 391 -10.80 11.14 0.79
CA VAL A 391 -11.57 10.83 1.98
C VAL A 391 -11.88 12.14 2.67
N VAL A 392 -13.15 12.52 2.64
CA VAL A 392 -13.65 13.77 3.22
C VAL A 392 -14.41 13.44 4.50
N GLN A 393 -14.02 14.08 5.60
CA GLN A 393 -14.76 14.02 6.86
C GLN A 393 -15.69 15.22 6.95
N PHE A 394 -16.97 14.97 7.06
CA PHE A 394 -18.01 16.00 7.20
C PHE A 394 -18.33 16.28 8.67
N GLU A 395 -18.78 17.47 8.97
CA GLU A 395 -19.25 17.85 10.31
C GLU A 395 -20.56 17.13 10.67
N GLN A 396 -21.41 16.93 9.67
CA GLN A 396 -22.72 16.30 9.79
C GLN A 396 -22.78 15.00 9.01
N GLN A 397 -23.80 14.19 9.26
CA GLN A 397 -24.07 13.00 8.45
C GLN A 397 -24.50 13.42 7.04
N VAL A 398 -23.85 12.85 6.04
CA VAL A 398 -24.12 13.13 4.63
C VAL A 398 -24.37 11.80 3.92
N GLU A 399 -25.42 11.75 3.10
CA GLU A 399 -25.69 10.57 2.28
C GLU A 399 -24.74 10.55 1.07
N PRO A 400 -24.04 9.43 0.83
CA PRO A 400 -23.07 9.32 -0.27
C PRO A 400 -23.68 9.61 -1.64
N GLU A 401 -24.95 9.26 -1.83
CA GLU A 401 -25.66 9.50 -3.08
C GLU A 401 -25.79 10.99 -3.38
N THR A 402 -26.04 11.81 -2.37
CA THR A 402 -26.12 13.28 -2.51
C THR A 402 -24.78 13.85 -3.00
N VAL A 403 -23.67 13.39 -2.43
CA VAL A 403 -22.33 13.81 -2.86
C VAL A 403 -22.05 13.36 -4.29
N ARG A 404 -22.38 12.11 -4.62
CA ARG A 404 -22.19 11.56 -5.96
C ARG A 404 -22.98 12.34 -7.01
N ASP A 405 -24.27 12.59 -6.75
CA ASP A 405 -25.16 13.22 -7.73
C ASP A 405 -24.82 14.70 -7.93
N LEU A 406 -24.39 15.39 -6.87
CA LEU A 406 -23.86 16.75 -6.93
C LEU A 406 -22.62 16.85 -7.82
N LEU A 407 -21.66 15.95 -7.62
CA LEU A 407 -20.43 15.95 -8.39
C LEU A 407 -20.66 15.51 -9.84
N LYS A 408 -21.55 14.55 -10.10
CA LYS A 408 -21.93 14.13 -11.46
C LYS A 408 -22.58 15.25 -12.28
N GLN A 409 -23.28 16.19 -11.66
CA GLN A 409 -23.83 17.35 -12.37
C GLN A 409 -22.73 18.30 -12.88
N LYS A 410 -21.58 18.34 -12.19
CA LYS A 410 -20.45 19.23 -12.53
C LYS A 410 -19.38 18.53 -13.37
N ILE A 411 -19.28 17.20 -13.27
CA ILE A 411 -18.33 16.35 -14.01
C ILE A 411 -19.15 15.46 -14.95
N THR A 412 -19.34 15.90 -16.19
CA THR A 412 -20.27 15.26 -17.15
C THR A 412 -19.71 14.03 -17.86
N GLU A 413 -18.38 13.87 -17.95
CA GLU A 413 -17.72 12.83 -18.75
C GLU A 413 -16.99 11.76 -17.93
N ASP A 414 -16.80 11.97 -16.64
CA ASP A 414 -15.96 11.12 -15.80
C ASP A 414 -16.77 10.34 -14.76
N ASN A 415 -16.24 9.18 -14.35
CA ASN A 415 -16.83 8.39 -13.30
C ASN A 415 -16.62 9.06 -11.93
N VAL A 416 -17.73 9.23 -11.22
CA VAL A 416 -17.74 9.67 -9.82
C VAL A 416 -18.46 8.64 -8.98
N GLN A 417 -17.81 8.18 -7.94
CA GLN A 417 -18.40 7.32 -6.91
C GLN A 417 -18.23 7.98 -5.54
N ALA A 418 -19.19 7.76 -4.67
CA ALA A 418 -19.11 8.21 -3.28
C ALA A 418 -19.58 7.07 -2.38
N ILE A 419 -18.79 6.74 -1.36
CA ILE A 419 -19.04 5.62 -0.45
C ILE A 419 -18.78 6.08 0.98
N ALA A 420 -19.73 5.81 1.89
CA ALA A 420 -19.51 6.09 3.31
C ALA A 420 -18.46 5.13 3.90
N LEU A 421 -17.54 5.67 4.67
CA LEU A 421 -16.59 4.92 5.48
C LEU A 421 -17.06 4.98 6.94
N GLY A 422 -17.37 3.82 7.52
CA GLY A 422 -17.93 3.72 8.85
C GLY A 422 -19.47 3.79 8.86
N THR A 423 -20.03 3.60 10.05
CA THR A 423 -21.48 3.54 10.27
C THR A 423 -22.09 4.90 10.58
N ASP A 424 -21.28 5.88 10.88
CA ASP A 424 -21.70 7.25 11.26
C ASP A 424 -22.03 8.15 10.06
N LYS A 425 -21.71 7.71 8.83
CA LYS A 425 -21.92 8.45 7.57
C LYS A 425 -21.33 9.87 7.56
N LYS A 426 -20.35 10.12 8.43
CA LYS A 426 -19.63 11.40 8.46
C LYS A 426 -18.41 11.40 7.56
N THR A 427 -17.84 10.25 7.28
CA THR A 427 -16.67 10.11 6.43
C THR A 427 -17.07 9.49 5.10
N ILE A 428 -16.80 10.18 4.00
CA ILE A 428 -17.14 9.73 2.66
C ILE A 428 -15.89 9.68 1.81
N ARG A 429 -15.66 8.54 1.16
CA ARG A 429 -14.66 8.39 0.11
C ARG A 429 -15.29 8.78 -1.22
N ILE A 430 -14.69 9.76 -1.87
CA ILE A 430 -15.05 10.26 -3.20
C ILE A 430 -13.99 9.75 -4.17
N THR A 431 -14.41 8.96 -5.14
CA THR A 431 -13.55 8.39 -6.19
C THR A 431 -13.87 9.05 -7.52
N THR A 432 -12.86 9.53 -8.23
CA THR A 432 -13.02 10.14 -9.55
C THR A 432 -11.79 9.93 -10.43
N ASN A 433 -12.00 9.80 -11.74
CA ASN A 433 -10.94 9.83 -12.75
C ASN A 433 -10.82 11.20 -13.45
N TYR A 434 -11.48 12.24 -12.92
CA TYR A 434 -11.48 13.58 -13.48
C TYR A 434 -10.07 14.10 -13.71
N ARG A 435 -9.76 14.49 -14.93
CA ARG A 435 -8.48 15.03 -15.39
C ARG A 435 -7.26 14.20 -14.98
N ILE A 436 -7.38 12.87 -14.90
CA ILE A 436 -6.30 11.98 -14.42
C ILE A 436 -5.13 11.89 -15.42
N THR A 437 -5.37 12.16 -16.69
CA THR A 437 -4.36 12.13 -17.75
C THR A 437 -3.58 13.43 -17.89
N GLU A 438 -4.00 14.50 -17.22
CA GLU A 438 -3.32 15.78 -17.27
C GLU A 438 -2.12 15.80 -16.31
N ASP A 439 -0.95 16.16 -16.84
CA ASP A 439 0.31 16.29 -16.09
C ASP A 439 0.65 17.78 -15.86
N SER A 440 -0.13 18.46 -15.04
CA SER A 440 0.18 19.83 -14.59
C SER A 440 0.64 19.81 -13.13
N PRO A 441 1.68 20.55 -12.74
CA PRO A 441 2.16 20.59 -11.35
C PRO A 441 1.10 21.01 -10.34
N ASN A 442 0.11 21.79 -10.77
CA ASN A 442 -0.93 22.36 -9.91
C ASN A 442 -2.28 21.61 -10.01
N ILE A 443 -2.35 20.55 -10.82
CA ILE A 443 -3.60 19.85 -11.12
C ILE A 443 -4.30 19.32 -9.85
N ASP A 444 -3.54 18.80 -8.90
CA ASP A 444 -4.09 18.21 -7.69
C ASP A 444 -4.71 19.28 -6.79
N SER A 445 -4.05 20.45 -6.67
CA SER A 445 -4.60 21.61 -5.96
C SER A 445 -5.85 22.20 -6.66
N GLU A 446 -5.88 22.22 -7.99
CA GLU A 446 -7.06 22.66 -8.74
C GLU A 446 -8.26 21.73 -8.53
N ILE A 447 -8.01 20.43 -8.43
CA ILE A 447 -9.07 19.44 -8.19
C ILE A 447 -9.56 19.52 -6.73
N GLU A 448 -8.67 19.73 -5.75
CA GLU A 448 -9.07 19.98 -4.35
C GLU A 448 -9.91 21.27 -4.23
N GLU A 449 -9.53 22.35 -4.92
CA GLU A 449 -10.34 23.58 -4.98
C GLU A 449 -11.70 23.34 -5.66
N PHE A 450 -11.72 22.57 -6.75
CA PHE A 450 -12.96 22.19 -7.43
C PHE A 450 -13.90 21.37 -6.54
N LEU A 451 -13.37 20.40 -5.78
CA LEU A 451 -14.14 19.62 -4.82
C LEU A 451 -14.69 20.52 -3.70
N TYR A 452 -13.86 21.39 -3.15
CA TYR A 452 -14.30 22.36 -2.14
C TYR A 452 -15.46 23.22 -2.63
N GLN A 453 -15.31 23.86 -3.81
CA GLN A 453 -16.36 24.68 -4.39
C GLN A 453 -17.64 23.88 -4.63
N SER A 454 -17.49 22.66 -5.14
CA SER A 454 -18.64 21.80 -5.43
C SER A 454 -19.40 21.40 -4.19
N LEU A 455 -18.72 20.99 -3.13
CA LEU A 455 -19.33 20.59 -1.86
C LEU A 455 -19.94 21.80 -1.12
N LYS A 456 -19.31 22.96 -1.23
CA LYS A 456 -19.82 24.23 -0.66
C LYS A 456 -21.09 24.71 -1.35
N ASP A 457 -21.13 24.67 -2.68
CA ASP A 457 -22.33 25.00 -3.46
C ASP A 457 -23.50 24.06 -3.16
N GLY A 458 -23.21 22.82 -2.79
CA GLY A 458 -24.18 21.83 -2.34
C GLY A 458 -24.61 21.98 -0.88
N ASN A 459 -24.13 23.00 -0.14
CA ASN A 459 -24.36 23.19 1.30
C ASN A 459 -24.00 21.96 2.16
N LEU A 460 -23.00 21.18 1.74
CA LEU A 460 -22.54 19.99 2.45
C LEU A 460 -21.39 20.30 3.43
N LEU A 461 -20.77 21.47 3.33
CA LEU A 461 -19.75 21.98 4.24
C LEU A 461 -20.32 23.04 5.16
N GLY A 462 -19.80 23.13 6.39
CA GLY A 462 -20.19 24.16 7.35
C GLY A 462 -19.90 25.59 6.86
N GLU A 463 -20.69 26.58 7.30
CA GLU A 463 -20.55 27.99 6.87
C GLU A 463 -19.13 28.56 7.16
N GLY A 464 -18.45 28.05 8.19
CA GLY A 464 -17.10 28.46 8.59
C GLY A 464 -15.95 27.77 7.85
N THR A 465 -16.22 26.77 7.01
CA THR A 465 -15.18 25.98 6.33
C THR A 465 -14.59 26.80 5.19
N THR A 466 -13.32 27.17 5.30
CA THR A 466 -12.53 27.81 4.26
C THR A 466 -11.78 26.76 3.44
N LEU A 467 -11.25 27.14 2.27
CA LEU A 467 -10.40 26.25 1.45
C LEU A 467 -9.20 25.76 2.26
N GLU A 468 -8.58 26.63 3.06
CA GLU A 468 -7.42 26.26 3.90
C GLU A 468 -7.77 25.18 4.92
N ILE A 469 -8.95 25.27 5.55
CA ILE A 469 -9.48 24.25 6.49
C ILE A 469 -9.81 22.96 5.73
N PHE A 470 -10.38 23.07 4.52
CA PHE A 470 -10.78 21.90 3.73
C PHE A 470 -9.59 21.05 3.27
N ILE A 471 -8.46 21.66 2.93
CA ILE A 471 -7.23 20.96 2.54
C ILE A 471 -6.33 20.61 3.73
N ASP A 472 -6.65 21.09 4.94
CA ASP A 472 -5.89 20.75 6.14
C ASP A 472 -6.23 19.31 6.58
N ARG A 473 -5.29 18.41 6.35
CA ARG A 473 -5.41 16.98 6.68
C ARG A 473 -5.31 16.67 8.17
N ASP A 474 -4.94 17.66 8.98
CA ASP A 474 -4.84 17.54 10.44
C ASP A 474 -6.09 17.99 11.16
N ASN A 475 -7.04 18.60 10.44
CA ASN A 475 -8.28 19.10 10.99
C ASN A 475 -9.18 17.94 11.46
N ARG A 476 -9.49 17.94 12.77
CA ARG A 476 -10.35 16.94 13.42
C ARG A 476 -11.79 17.39 13.61
N ALA A 477 -12.08 18.65 13.34
CA ALA A 477 -13.41 19.21 13.56
C ALA A 477 -14.41 18.81 12.48
N GLY A 478 -13.95 18.28 11.34
CA GLY A 478 -14.75 17.99 10.16
C GLY A 478 -14.65 19.10 9.12
N GLY A 479 -15.25 18.87 7.95
CA GLY A 479 -15.19 19.80 6.82
C GLY A 479 -13.83 19.76 6.08
N SER A 480 -13.08 18.66 6.16
CA SER A 480 -11.74 18.56 5.54
C SER A 480 -11.46 17.24 4.84
N ILE A 481 -10.51 17.28 3.92
CA ILE A 481 -9.90 16.09 3.30
C ILE A 481 -8.91 15.50 4.30
N ILE A 482 -9.18 14.29 4.81
CA ILE A 482 -8.29 13.60 5.75
C ILE A 482 -7.31 12.65 5.06
N SER A 483 -7.59 12.27 3.80
CA SER A 483 -6.68 11.45 2.98
C SER A 483 -6.93 11.68 1.50
N SER A 484 -5.88 11.62 0.70
CA SER A 484 -5.97 11.60 -0.75
C SER A 484 -5.02 10.55 -1.33
N GLN A 485 -5.49 9.85 -2.38
CA GLN A 485 -4.73 8.86 -3.12
C GLN A 485 -4.88 9.13 -4.61
N LYS A 486 -3.80 9.01 -5.35
CA LYS A 486 -3.75 9.14 -6.81
C LYS A 486 -3.05 7.94 -7.40
N VAL A 487 -3.68 7.34 -8.39
CA VAL A 487 -3.11 6.23 -9.17
C VAL A 487 -3.21 6.58 -10.66
N GLY A 488 -2.06 6.66 -11.31
CA GLY A 488 -2.01 6.93 -12.74
C GLY A 488 -2.51 5.75 -13.58
N PRO A 489 -3.08 5.97 -14.78
CA PRO A 489 -3.61 4.91 -15.63
C PRO A 489 -2.59 3.84 -15.98
N SER A 490 -1.33 4.20 -16.22
CA SER A 490 -0.26 3.25 -16.54
C SER A 490 0.01 2.27 -15.40
N ILE A 491 0.02 2.74 -14.15
CA ILE A 491 0.19 1.89 -12.97
C ILE A 491 -1.02 0.99 -12.77
N ALA A 492 -2.24 1.51 -12.99
CA ALA A 492 -3.45 0.71 -12.90
C ALA A 492 -3.45 -0.46 -13.90
N ASP A 493 -2.97 -0.25 -15.11
CA ASP A 493 -2.82 -1.30 -16.13
C ASP A 493 -1.73 -2.32 -15.76
N ASP A 494 -0.61 -1.86 -15.18
CA ASP A 494 0.43 -2.74 -14.66
C ASP A 494 -0.08 -3.60 -13.50
N ILE A 495 -0.89 -3.03 -12.59
CA ILE A 495 -1.51 -3.76 -11.48
C ILE A 495 -2.48 -4.83 -12.01
N LYS A 496 -3.34 -4.49 -12.98
CA LYS A 496 -4.23 -5.47 -13.63
C LYS A 496 -3.47 -6.65 -14.22
N THR A 497 -2.45 -6.34 -15.00
CA THR A 497 -1.62 -7.34 -15.67
C THR A 497 -0.91 -8.23 -14.65
N SER A 498 -0.32 -7.62 -13.62
CA SER A 498 0.34 -8.34 -12.53
C SER A 498 -0.64 -9.21 -11.73
N ALA A 499 -1.87 -8.74 -11.50
CA ALA A 499 -2.91 -9.51 -10.83
C ALA A 499 -3.26 -10.80 -11.58
N ILE A 500 -3.48 -10.70 -12.89
CA ILE A 500 -3.81 -11.87 -13.73
C ILE A 500 -2.65 -12.87 -13.73
N TRP A 501 -1.41 -12.39 -13.95
CA TRP A 501 -0.24 -13.24 -13.96
C TRP A 501 0.04 -13.89 -12.61
N SER A 502 -0.15 -13.17 -11.50
CA SER A 502 0.08 -13.71 -10.15
C SER A 502 -0.85 -14.89 -9.84
N VAL A 503 -2.15 -14.77 -10.18
CA VAL A 503 -3.11 -15.86 -10.00
C VAL A 503 -2.76 -17.05 -10.91
N LEU A 504 -2.44 -16.80 -12.18
CA LEU A 504 -2.06 -17.85 -13.10
C LEU A 504 -0.79 -18.59 -12.65
N PHE A 505 0.25 -17.86 -12.26
CA PHE A 505 1.49 -18.44 -11.73
C PHE A 505 1.25 -19.22 -10.44
N ALA A 506 0.37 -18.74 -9.54
CA ALA A 506 0.02 -19.46 -8.33
C ALA A 506 -0.62 -20.81 -8.65
N LEU A 507 -1.62 -20.84 -9.53
CA LEU A 507 -2.30 -22.07 -9.93
C LEU A 507 -1.32 -23.07 -10.57
N VAL A 508 -0.44 -22.59 -11.45
CA VAL A 508 0.57 -23.45 -12.12
C VAL A 508 1.61 -23.96 -11.11
N ALA A 509 2.13 -23.07 -10.25
CA ALA A 509 3.16 -23.44 -9.28
C ALA A 509 2.65 -24.46 -8.26
N ILE A 510 1.42 -24.26 -7.78
CA ILE A 510 0.76 -25.19 -6.87
C ILE A 510 0.43 -26.50 -7.56
N GLY A 511 -0.10 -26.47 -8.78
CA GLY A 511 -0.36 -27.68 -9.57
C GLY A 511 0.91 -28.50 -9.81
N LEU A 512 2.03 -27.83 -10.10
CA LEU A 512 3.33 -28.47 -10.25
C LEU A 512 3.83 -29.04 -8.91
N TYR A 513 3.67 -28.31 -7.82
CA TYR A 513 4.01 -28.80 -6.47
C TYR A 513 3.25 -30.07 -6.13
N ILE A 514 1.93 -30.11 -6.34
CA ILE A 514 1.09 -31.28 -6.10
C ILE A 514 1.53 -32.46 -6.99
N LEU A 515 1.88 -32.18 -8.26
CA LEU A 515 2.38 -33.19 -9.18
C LEU A 515 3.67 -33.84 -8.68
N LEU A 516 4.61 -33.02 -8.22
CA LEU A 516 5.89 -33.49 -7.68
C LEU A 516 5.71 -34.27 -6.37
N ARG A 517 4.80 -33.78 -5.51
CA ARG A 517 4.57 -34.34 -4.17
C ARG A 517 3.85 -35.68 -4.20
N PHE A 518 2.79 -35.81 -4.99
CA PHE A 518 1.95 -37.00 -5.07
C PHE A 518 2.30 -37.89 -6.28
N ARG A 519 3.12 -37.43 -7.20
CA ARG A 519 3.53 -38.15 -8.43
C ARG A 519 2.36 -38.72 -9.24
N ASN A 520 1.21 -38.06 -9.19
CA ASN A 520 -0.01 -38.46 -9.89
C ASN A 520 -0.65 -37.26 -10.57
N VAL A 521 -0.70 -37.31 -11.90
CA VAL A 521 -1.25 -36.22 -12.73
C VAL A 521 -2.72 -35.96 -12.45
N ALA A 522 -3.52 -37.01 -12.17
CA ALA A 522 -4.93 -36.86 -11.90
C ALA A 522 -5.20 -36.06 -10.62
N TYR A 523 -4.41 -36.25 -9.58
CA TYR A 523 -4.52 -35.46 -8.35
C TYR A 523 -4.11 -34.03 -8.58
N SER A 524 -3.02 -33.78 -9.31
CA SER A 524 -2.57 -32.42 -9.61
C SER A 524 -3.61 -31.66 -10.43
N VAL A 525 -4.12 -32.25 -11.50
CA VAL A 525 -5.14 -31.62 -12.35
C VAL A 525 -6.43 -31.38 -11.55
N GLY A 526 -6.87 -32.37 -10.78
CA GLY A 526 -8.07 -32.25 -9.95
C GLY A 526 -7.98 -31.11 -8.94
N ALA A 527 -6.86 -31.00 -8.21
CA ALA A 527 -6.62 -29.94 -7.27
C ALA A 527 -6.52 -28.56 -7.97
N THR A 528 -5.78 -28.45 -9.07
CA THR A 528 -5.66 -27.18 -9.82
C THR A 528 -7.02 -26.71 -10.34
N VAL A 529 -7.86 -27.62 -10.84
CA VAL A 529 -9.23 -27.29 -11.28
C VAL A 529 -10.08 -26.83 -10.08
N ALA A 530 -9.97 -27.48 -8.91
CA ALA A 530 -10.68 -27.05 -7.70
C ALA A 530 -10.29 -25.62 -7.31
N LEU A 531 -8.98 -25.32 -7.27
CA LEU A 531 -8.48 -23.98 -6.96
C LEU A 531 -8.94 -22.92 -7.98
N ALA A 532 -8.98 -23.26 -9.25
CA ALA A 532 -9.53 -22.38 -10.28
C ALA A 532 -11.03 -22.12 -10.08
N VAL A 533 -11.79 -23.13 -9.69
CA VAL A 533 -13.22 -23.00 -9.32
C VAL A 533 -13.39 -22.13 -8.09
N ASP A 534 -12.59 -22.30 -7.04
CA ASP A 534 -12.61 -21.46 -5.84
C ASP A 534 -12.34 -19.98 -6.20
N THR A 535 -11.37 -19.74 -7.08
CA THR A 535 -11.07 -18.40 -7.60
C THR A 535 -12.28 -17.78 -8.31
N VAL A 536 -12.93 -18.54 -9.21
CA VAL A 536 -14.13 -18.09 -9.92
C VAL A 536 -15.29 -17.82 -8.96
N LEU A 537 -15.44 -18.64 -7.92
CA LEU A 537 -16.49 -18.45 -6.91
C LEU A 537 -16.25 -17.18 -6.08
N ILE A 538 -15.01 -16.91 -5.69
CA ILE A 538 -14.66 -15.68 -4.94
C ILE A 538 -14.96 -14.44 -5.80
N ILE A 539 -14.46 -14.41 -7.03
CA ILE A 539 -14.72 -13.29 -7.98
C ILE A 539 -16.21 -13.13 -8.25
N GLY A 540 -16.91 -14.25 -8.47
CA GLY A 540 -18.34 -14.26 -8.73
C GLY A 540 -19.17 -13.80 -7.53
N ALA A 541 -18.79 -14.16 -6.32
CA ALA A 541 -19.45 -13.71 -5.10
C ALA A 541 -19.34 -12.18 -4.94
N TYR A 542 -18.17 -11.59 -5.23
CA TYR A 542 -18.01 -10.13 -5.25
C TYR A 542 -18.93 -9.47 -6.26
N SER A 543 -19.02 -10.00 -7.49
CA SER A 543 -19.95 -9.50 -8.51
C SER A 543 -21.42 -9.67 -8.11
N LEU A 544 -21.81 -10.80 -7.52
CA LEU A 544 -23.17 -11.12 -7.16
C LEU A 544 -23.68 -10.30 -5.97
N CYS A 545 -22.85 -10.17 -4.93
CA CYS A 545 -23.22 -9.53 -3.67
C CYS A 545 -23.03 -8.01 -3.68
N TYR A 546 -22.35 -7.45 -4.71
CA TYR A 546 -22.15 -6.00 -4.81
C TYR A 546 -23.46 -5.23 -4.77
N GLY A 547 -23.54 -4.24 -3.86
CA GLY A 547 -24.72 -3.41 -3.64
C GLY A 547 -25.83 -4.05 -2.78
N TRP A 548 -25.65 -5.30 -2.31
CA TRP A 548 -26.61 -5.98 -1.42
C TRP A 548 -26.14 -5.99 0.04
N VAL A 549 -24.83 -5.89 0.23
CA VAL A 549 -24.24 -5.87 1.57
C VAL A 549 -23.94 -4.44 2.02
N PRO A 550 -23.95 -4.17 3.35
CA PRO A 550 -23.76 -2.82 3.90
C PRO A 550 -22.29 -2.34 3.86
N PHE A 551 -21.38 -3.09 3.27
CA PHE A 551 -19.95 -2.77 3.13
C PHE A 551 -19.54 -2.81 1.66
N SER A 552 -18.45 -2.11 1.34
CA SER A 552 -17.92 -2.06 -0.03
C SER A 552 -17.33 -3.40 -0.45
N LEU A 553 -17.73 -3.89 -1.60
CA LEU A 553 -17.14 -5.04 -2.30
C LEU A 553 -16.37 -4.56 -3.55
N GLU A 554 -15.68 -3.43 -3.45
CA GLU A 554 -14.76 -2.98 -4.49
C GLU A 554 -13.53 -3.86 -4.51
N ILE A 555 -13.07 -4.15 -5.72
CA ILE A 555 -11.83 -4.88 -5.95
C ILE A 555 -10.68 -3.88 -5.94
N ASP A 556 -9.81 -4.03 -4.97
CA ASP A 556 -8.56 -3.29 -4.81
C ASP A 556 -7.35 -4.22 -4.87
N GLN A 557 -6.17 -3.69 -4.66
CA GLN A 557 -4.97 -4.50 -4.60
C GLN A 557 -5.02 -5.56 -3.48
N THR A 558 -5.65 -5.28 -2.35
CA THR A 558 -5.74 -6.24 -1.22
C THR A 558 -6.58 -7.46 -1.55
N PHE A 559 -7.56 -7.31 -2.45
CA PHE A 559 -8.36 -8.41 -2.98
C PHE A 559 -7.52 -9.48 -3.70
N ILE A 560 -6.47 -9.07 -4.43
CA ILE A 560 -5.52 -10.01 -5.05
C ILE A 560 -4.83 -10.84 -3.97
N GLY A 561 -4.41 -10.19 -2.89
CA GLY A 561 -3.84 -10.85 -1.73
C GLY A 561 -4.78 -11.88 -1.11
N ALA A 562 -6.06 -11.54 -0.97
CA ALA A 562 -7.08 -12.43 -0.44
C ALA A 562 -7.31 -13.67 -1.34
N ILE A 563 -7.41 -13.49 -2.66
CA ILE A 563 -7.53 -14.61 -3.62
C ILE A 563 -6.32 -15.53 -3.53
N LEU A 564 -5.11 -15.00 -3.61
CA LEU A 564 -3.89 -15.80 -3.57
C LEU A 564 -3.74 -16.55 -2.26
N THR A 565 -4.13 -15.92 -1.15
CA THR A 565 -4.13 -16.59 0.15
C THR A 565 -5.17 -17.71 0.22
N ALA A 566 -6.37 -17.47 -0.30
CA ALA A 566 -7.41 -18.49 -0.39
C ALA A 566 -6.95 -19.69 -1.25
N ILE A 567 -6.31 -19.43 -2.39
CA ILE A 567 -5.69 -20.46 -3.23
C ILE A 567 -4.64 -21.26 -2.46
N GLY A 568 -3.75 -20.58 -1.72
CA GLY A 568 -2.69 -21.25 -0.96
C GLY A 568 -3.20 -22.10 0.22
N TYR A 569 -4.33 -21.71 0.80
CA TYR A 569 -4.93 -22.38 1.96
C TYR A 569 -5.91 -23.49 1.56
N SER A 570 -6.53 -23.43 0.38
CA SER A 570 -7.54 -24.40 -0.09
C SER A 570 -6.96 -25.78 -0.47
N ILE A 571 -5.66 -25.95 -0.40
CA ILE A 571 -4.96 -27.22 -0.68
C ILE A 571 -4.84 -28.05 0.57
#